data_f5b683dd9baf4a1b067e734f3efff141
#
_entry.id   f5b683dd9baf4a1b067e734f3efff141
#
_cell.length_a   1.000
_cell.length_b   1.000
_cell.length_c   1.000
_cell.angle_alpha   90.00
_cell.angle_beta   90.00
_cell.angle_gamma   90.00
#
_symmetry.space_group_name_H-M   'P 1'
#
loop_
_entity.id
_entity.type
_entity.pdbx_description
1 polymer ?
#
loop_
_entity_poly.entity_id
_entity_poly.type
_entity_poly.pdbx_seq_one_letter_code
_entity_poly.pdbx_strand_id
1 'polypeptide(L)'
;MKREGFLLFSEYENQVAPTDILKKDDLNPILQGLYGEVGGIMSTAKKLVRDKNAYPGFRHAAEEEFGDTLWYLAAICRRLDIPLQDVFSGAVSCDEFSKVGALSDLSRGGIAYISMPSGEPISLENSLVRLGKSAATMLGTKPLFNELVEFARAYLDAIHAAELAFSEVARLNIKKARGAFLEPKAEDLIGLDFDCGYSEDEQLPKLLKIKISQRRSGKSYLQLNGVFIGDPLTDNIADQDGYRFHDVFHLAYVAILHWSPVIRALIKHKRKSNAKCDEEQDSGRAIVVEEGLTAWIFTKAKELNFFEGQERVPLGILKTISEFVSGYEVEKCPLKLWEKAILEGYEVFRQIKINNGGWVICDRELRTIRYESVGK
;
A
#
# COMPACT_ATOMS: atom_id res chain seq x y z
N MET A 1 15.76 27.22 -0.64
CA MET A 1 16.02 25.88 -0.07
C MET A 1 15.14 25.71 1.16
N LYS A 2 13.99 25.05 1.06
CA LYS A 2 13.30 24.54 2.25
C LYS A 2 14.26 23.52 2.87
N ARG A 3 14.73 23.75 4.11
CA ARG A 3 15.40 22.71 4.88
C ARG A 3 14.46 21.50 4.85
N GLU A 4 14.88 20.37 4.33
CA GLU A 4 14.16 19.11 4.46
C GLU A 4 13.88 18.95 5.94
N GLY A 5 12.59 19.06 6.29
CA GLY A 5 12.18 19.27 7.65
C GLY A 5 12.49 18.04 8.48
N PHE A 6 13.05 18.24 9.65
CA PHE A 6 13.18 17.21 10.68
C PHE A 6 11.77 16.72 11.02
N LEU A 7 11.58 15.40 11.03
CA LEU A 7 10.32 14.82 11.46
C LEU A 7 10.23 14.83 12.98
N LEU A 8 9.26 15.56 13.54
CA LEU A 8 8.99 15.58 14.97
C LEU A 8 8.12 14.38 15.39
N PHE A 9 8.26 13.92 16.65
CA PHE A 9 7.37 12.88 17.20
C PHE A 9 5.90 13.28 17.11
N SER A 10 5.58 14.53 17.47
CA SER A 10 4.23 15.07 17.36
C SER A 10 3.70 15.10 15.92
N GLU A 11 4.55 15.38 14.94
CA GLU A 11 4.19 15.33 13.52
C GLU A 11 3.92 13.90 13.07
N TYR A 12 4.79 12.94 13.49
CA TYR A 12 4.57 11.53 13.24
C TYR A 12 3.21 11.08 13.81
N GLU A 13 2.97 11.32 15.10
CA GLU A 13 1.71 10.96 15.77
C GLU A 13 0.49 11.56 15.07
N ASN A 14 0.53 12.84 14.71
CA ASN A 14 -0.56 13.53 14.00
C ASN A 14 -0.83 12.92 12.62
N GLN A 15 0.20 12.46 11.92
CA GLN A 15 0.05 11.88 10.59
C GLN A 15 -0.47 10.44 10.62
N VAL A 16 -0.08 9.63 11.62
CA VAL A 16 -0.51 8.24 11.72
C VAL A 16 -1.80 8.06 12.53
N ALA A 17 -2.15 8.96 13.43
CA ALA A 17 -3.36 8.85 14.25
C ALA A 17 -4.66 8.67 13.45
N PRO A 18 -4.89 9.38 12.32
CA PRO A 18 -6.09 9.19 11.51
C PRO A 18 -6.16 7.81 10.81
N THR A 19 -5.04 7.09 10.71
CA THR A 19 -4.98 5.77 10.08
C THR A 19 -5.38 4.65 11.04
N ASP A 20 -5.60 4.96 12.32
CA ASP A 20 -6.01 4.01 13.36
C ASP A 20 -7.53 3.77 13.30
N ILE A 21 -7.90 2.68 12.67
CA ILE A 21 -9.30 2.25 12.49
C ILE A 21 -9.77 1.25 13.56
N LEU A 22 -8.90 0.90 14.52
CA LEU A 22 -9.21 -0.03 15.58
C LEU A 22 -10.00 0.67 16.70
N LYS A 23 -10.78 -0.12 17.47
CA LYS A 23 -11.57 0.43 18.58
C LYS A 23 -10.67 1.14 19.59
N LYS A 24 -11.03 2.39 19.92
CA LYS A 24 -10.20 3.25 20.79
C LYS A 24 -10.09 2.74 22.23
N ASP A 25 -11.11 2.06 22.72
CA ASP A 25 -11.22 1.64 24.14
C ASP A 25 -10.66 0.23 24.39
N ASP A 26 -10.15 -0.45 23.35
CA ASP A 26 -9.61 -1.80 23.48
C ASP A 26 -8.10 -1.79 23.18
N LEU A 27 -7.31 -2.10 24.21
CA LEU A 27 -5.86 -2.22 24.10
C LEU A 27 -5.41 -3.57 23.54
N ASN A 28 -6.19 -4.63 23.72
CA ASN A 28 -5.75 -5.97 23.37
C ASN A 28 -5.41 -6.15 21.89
N PRO A 29 -6.23 -5.71 20.92
CA PRO A 29 -5.88 -5.84 19.50
C PRO A 29 -4.60 -5.08 19.14
N ILE A 30 -4.34 -3.94 19.81
CA ILE A 30 -3.14 -3.13 19.55
C ILE A 30 -1.90 -3.81 20.14
N LEU A 31 -1.99 -4.35 21.34
CA LEU A 31 -0.87 -5.09 21.96
C LEU A 31 -0.55 -6.37 21.19
N GLN A 32 -1.58 -7.09 20.73
CA GLN A 32 -1.41 -8.26 19.88
C GLN A 32 -0.79 -7.89 18.53
N GLY A 33 -1.21 -6.76 17.95
CA GLY A 33 -0.62 -6.22 16.73
C GLY A 33 0.86 -5.87 16.93
N LEU A 34 1.21 -5.13 17.99
CA LEU A 34 2.60 -4.83 18.32
C LEU A 34 3.46 -6.09 18.40
N TYR A 35 2.97 -7.10 19.14
CA TYR A 35 3.68 -8.38 19.27
C TYR A 35 3.79 -9.11 17.94
N GLY A 36 2.74 -9.05 17.12
CA GLY A 36 2.73 -9.62 15.76
C GLY A 36 3.79 -9.02 14.86
N GLU A 37 3.91 -7.68 14.83
CA GLU A 37 4.93 -6.98 14.02
C GLU A 37 6.35 -7.26 14.52
N VAL A 38 6.56 -7.35 15.83
CA VAL A 38 7.85 -7.80 16.38
C VAL A 38 8.17 -9.23 15.91
N GLY A 39 7.16 -10.11 15.85
CA GLY A 39 7.29 -11.44 15.25
C GLY A 39 7.63 -11.39 13.76
N GLY A 40 7.07 -10.41 13.02
CA GLY A 40 7.38 -10.10 11.63
C GLY A 40 8.87 -9.74 11.44
N ILE A 41 9.40 -8.84 12.27
CA ILE A 41 10.84 -8.50 12.27
C ILE A 41 11.68 -9.74 12.47
N MET A 42 11.36 -10.58 13.47
CA MET A 42 12.07 -11.84 13.72
C MET A 42 11.99 -12.82 12.55
N SER A 43 10.82 -12.90 11.90
CA SER A 43 10.63 -13.74 10.72
C SER A 43 11.49 -13.26 9.55
N THR A 44 11.58 -11.95 9.35
CA THR A 44 12.41 -11.31 8.34
C THR A 44 13.91 -11.56 8.60
N ALA A 45 14.37 -11.40 9.84
CA ALA A 45 15.74 -11.71 10.24
C ALA A 45 16.07 -13.20 10.06
N LYS A 46 15.14 -14.11 10.42
CA LYS A 46 15.30 -15.55 10.18
C LYS A 46 15.47 -15.87 8.68
N LYS A 47 14.71 -15.21 7.79
CA LYS A 47 14.86 -15.37 6.33
C LYS A 47 16.26 -14.94 5.87
N LEU A 48 16.78 -13.82 6.41
CA LEU A 48 18.14 -13.37 6.09
C LEU A 48 19.18 -14.45 6.43
N VAL A 49 19.09 -15.06 7.61
CA VAL A 49 20.00 -16.12 8.03
C VAL A 49 19.85 -17.39 7.18
N ARG A 50 18.62 -17.78 6.87
CA ARG A 50 18.31 -18.99 6.10
C ARG A 50 18.69 -18.87 4.62
N ASP A 51 18.26 -17.77 4.01
CA ASP A 51 18.27 -17.61 2.55
C ASP A 51 19.47 -16.78 2.06
N LYS A 52 20.15 -16.06 2.97
CA LYS A 52 21.38 -15.27 2.68
C LYS A 52 21.20 -14.41 1.41
N ASN A 53 22.05 -14.60 0.42
CA ASN A 53 22.05 -13.84 -0.84
C ASN A 53 20.77 -14.07 -1.69
N ALA A 54 19.99 -15.11 -1.41
CA ALA A 54 18.71 -15.35 -2.06
C ALA A 54 17.56 -14.50 -1.46
N TYR A 55 17.86 -13.69 -0.42
CA TYR A 55 16.89 -12.75 0.16
C TYR A 55 17.40 -11.28 0.08
N PRO A 56 17.43 -10.68 -1.11
CA PRO A 56 17.91 -9.30 -1.31
C PRO A 56 16.98 -8.24 -0.70
N GLY A 57 15.73 -8.59 -0.40
CA GLY A 57 14.71 -7.68 0.12
C GLY A 57 14.74 -7.46 1.64
N PHE A 58 15.76 -7.93 2.38
CA PHE A 58 15.80 -7.83 3.84
C PHE A 58 15.59 -6.41 4.34
N ARG A 59 16.35 -5.43 3.81
CA ARG A 59 16.30 -4.05 4.26
C ARG A 59 14.87 -3.47 4.15
N HIS A 60 14.26 -3.62 2.99
CA HIS A 60 12.91 -3.09 2.74
C HIS A 60 11.86 -3.75 3.64
N ALA A 61 11.90 -5.09 3.76
CA ALA A 61 10.98 -5.81 4.63
C ALA A 61 11.20 -5.45 6.11
N ALA A 62 12.45 -5.28 6.56
CA ALA A 62 12.74 -4.86 7.92
C ALA A 62 12.26 -3.42 8.18
N GLU A 63 12.49 -2.47 7.27
CA GLU A 63 11.99 -1.09 7.37
C GLU A 63 10.45 -1.07 7.51
N GLU A 64 9.74 -1.93 6.79
CA GLU A 64 8.28 -2.06 6.88
C GLU A 64 7.84 -2.57 8.26
N GLU A 65 8.37 -3.70 8.73
CA GLU A 65 7.99 -4.31 10.01
C GLU A 65 8.36 -3.42 11.21
N PHE A 66 9.53 -2.78 11.18
CA PHE A 66 9.89 -1.79 12.20
C PHE A 66 8.96 -0.58 12.15
N GLY A 67 8.57 -0.11 10.98
CA GLY A 67 7.60 0.98 10.82
C GLY A 67 6.24 0.62 11.41
N ASP A 68 5.72 -0.56 11.12
CA ASP A 68 4.44 -1.04 11.66
C ASP A 68 4.52 -1.21 13.19
N THR A 69 5.64 -1.69 13.71
CA THR A 69 5.92 -1.74 15.16
C THR A 69 5.86 -0.35 15.80
N LEU A 70 6.45 0.67 15.16
CA LEU A 70 6.38 2.07 15.63
C LEU A 70 4.95 2.61 15.61
N TRP A 71 4.17 2.28 14.58
CA TRP A 71 2.76 2.66 14.49
C TRP A 71 1.94 2.09 15.66
N TYR A 72 2.12 0.80 15.98
CA TYR A 72 1.46 0.18 17.12
C TYR A 72 1.89 0.79 18.46
N LEU A 73 3.18 1.07 18.65
CA LEU A 73 3.68 1.77 19.85
C LEU A 73 3.02 3.14 20.01
N ALA A 74 2.96 3.93 18.92
CA ALA A 74 2.28 5.23 18.94
C ALA A 74 0.77 5.08 19.22
N ALA A 75 0.13 4.03 18.70
CA ALA A 75 -1.28 3.73 18.99
C ALA A 75 -1.53 3.36 20.46
N ILE A 76 -0.62 2.63 21.11
CA ILE A 76 -0.65 2.34 22.54
C ILE A 76 -0.50 3.63 23.33
N CYS A 77 0.49 4.44 23.02
CA CYS A 77 0.78 5.71 23.66
C CYS A 77 -0.46 6.63 23.65
N ARG A 78 -1.11 6.79 22.49
CA ARG A 78 -2.36 7.57 22.38
C ARG A 78 -3.50 7.05 23.26
N ARG A 79 -3.66 5.72 23.38
CA ARG A 79 -4.71 5.13 24.23
C ARG A 79 -4.43 5.27 25.74
N LEU A 80 -3.17 5.42 26.09
CA LEU A 80 -2.73 5.61 27.46
C LEU A 80 -2.58 7.09 27.84
N ASP A 81 -2.77 8.02 26.88
CA ASP A 81 -2.56 9.46 27.05
C ASP A 81 -1.09 9.79 27.43
N ILE A 82 -0.16 9.07 26.84
CA ILE A 82 1.29 9.23 27.04
C ILE A 82 1.90 9.75 25.72
N PRO A 83 2.57 10.90 25.68
CA PRO A 83 3.26 11.36 24.49
C PRO A 83 4.34 10.37 24.05
N LEU A 84 4.37 10.01 22.77
CA LEU A 84 5.39 9.12 22.22
C LEU A 84 6.81 9.66 22.45
N GLN A 85 6.97 11.00 22.37
CA GLN A 85 8.20 11.69 22.66
C GLN A 85 8.73 11.39 24.06
N ASP A 86 7.88 11.34 25.09
CA ASP A 86 8.28 11.11 26.46
C ASP A 86 8.81 9.68 26.65
N VAL A 87 8.21 8.71 25.97
CA VAL A 87 8.67 7.32 25.95
C VAL A 87 10.07 7.21 25.37
N PHE A 88 10.30 7.81 24.20
CA PHE A 88 11.63 7.82 23.59
C PHE A 88 12.65 8.65 24.36
N SER A 89 12.24 9.76 24.97
CA SER A 89 13.11 10.54 25.87
C SER A 89 13.58 9.73 27.06
N GLY A 90 12.69 8.92 27.64
CA GLY A 90 13.04 7.98 28.70
C GLY A 90 14.01 6.88 28.22
N ALA A 91 13.80 6.40 26.98
CA ALA A 91 14.65 5.35 26.41
C ALA A 91 16.11 5.78 26.17
N VAL A 92 16.35 7.04 25.78
CA VAL A 92 17.71 7.54 25.46
C VAL A 92 18.35 8.33 26.59
N SER A 93 17.73 8.45 27.73
CA SER A 93 18.30 9.14 28.91
C SER A 93 19.30 8.30 29.71
N CYS A 94 19.59 7.08 29.28
CA CYS A 94 20.61 6.24 29.91
C CYS A 94 22.02 6.50 29.36
N ASP A 95 23.05 6.19 30.16
CA ASP A 95 24.47 6.44 29.84
C ASP A 95 25.00 5.72 28.58
N GLU A 96 24.25 4.74 28.08
CA GLU A 96 24.59 3.95 26.90
C GLU A 96 24.36 4.69 25.57
N PHE A 97 23.46 5.67 25.57
CA PHE A 97 23.21 6.50 24.40
C PHE A 97 24.11 7.73 24.47
N SER A 98 25.01 7.81 23.56
CA SER A 98 26.11 8.74 23.56
C SER A 98 25.76 10.22 23.77
N LYS A 99 26.63 10.78 24.41
CA LYS A 99 26.91 12.02 25.11
C LYS A 99 26.57 13.33 24.42
N VAL A 100 26.33 13.41 23.10
CA VAL A 100 26.21 14.70 22.42
C VAL A 100 25.22 14.60 21.29
N GLY A 101 24.18 15.37 21.32
CA GLY A 101 23.24 15.46 20.23
C GLY A 101 21.89 14.81 20.53
N ALA A 102 21.84 13.56 21.01
CA ALA A 102 20.58 12.84 21.20
C ALA A 102 19.61 13.57 22.16
N LEU A 103 20.07 13.99 23.34
CA LEU A 103 19.22 14.71 24.30
C LEU A 103 18.84 16.10 23.83
N SER A 104 19.74 16.82 23.15
CA SER A 104 19.44 18.13 22.58
C SER A 104 18.42 18.03 21.45
N ASP A 105 18.47 16.97 20.67
CA ASP A 105 17.56 16.72 19.56
C ASP A 105 16.19 16.23 20.04
N LEU A 106 16.15 15.39 21.05
CA LEU A 106 14.92 14.99 21.72
C LEU A 106 14.22 16.17 22.40
N SER A 107 14.98 17.08 23.02
CA SER A 107 14.40 18.30 23.59
C SER A 107 13.71 19.18 22.54
N ARG A 108 14.06 19.03 21.25
CA ARG A 108 13.39 19.65 20.10
C ARG A 108 12.27 18.78 19.54
N GLY A 109 11.99 17.61 20.12
CA GLY A 109 10.96 16.69 19.65
C GLY A 109 11.30 15.93 18.36
N GLY A 110 12.59 15.86 17.97
CA GLY A 110 12.98 15.31 16.67
C GLY A 110 13.21 13.81 16.65
N ILE A 111 12.48 13.08 15.83
CA ILE A 111 12.75 11.65 15.52
C ILE A 111 14.09 11.51 14.76
N ALA A 112 14.40 12.44 13.88
CA ALA A 112 15.54 12.38 12.97
C ALA A 112 16.90 12.41 13.67
N TYR A 113 16.94 12.82 14.93
CA TYR A 113 18.18 13.06 15.66
C TYR A 113 18.47 12.06 16.77
N ILE A 114 17.73 10.98 16.87
CA ILE A 114 18.08 9.93 17.82
C ILE A 114 19.44 9.36 17.39
N SER A 115 20.48 9.65 18.16
CA SER A 115 21.79 9.05 17.98
C SER A 115 21.71 7.60 18.46
N MET A 116 22.16 6.69 17.61
CA MET A 116 22.25 5.29 17.98
C MET A 116 23.34 5.08 19.05
N PRO A 117 23.24 4.01 19.85
CA PRO A 117 24.21 3.71 20.89
C PRO A 117 25.65 3.69 20.37
N SER A 118 26.58 4.32 21.10
CA SER A 118 28.01 4.29 20.79
C SER A 118 28.68 3.16 21.56
N GLY A 119 28.49 1.94 21.15
CA GLY A 119 29.10 0.78 21.75
C GLY A 119 29.34 -0.31 20.71
N GLU A 120 29.96 -1.42 21.07
CA GLU A 120 29.94 -2.59 20.20
C GLU A 120 28.50 -2.99 19.96
N PRO A 121 28.09 -3.15 18.70
CA PRO A 121 26.69 -3.43 18.38
C PRO A 121 26.30 -4.78 19.00
N ILE A 122 25.23 -4.79 19.77
CA ILE A 122 24.57 -6.05 20.17
C ILE A 122 24.19 -6.76 18.87
N SER A 123 24.41 -8.06 18.78
CA SER A 123 24.01 -8.82 17.59
C SER A 123 22.51 -8.63 17.31
N LEU A 124 22.13 -8.61 16.05
CA LEU A 124 20.70 -8.50 15.65
C LEU A 124 19.85 -9.55 16.36
N GLU A 125 20.34 -10.79 16.46
CA GLU A 125 19.62 -11.88 17.15
C GLU A 125 19.32 -11.53 18.62
N ASN A 126 20.32 -11.07 19.38
CA ASN A 126 20.15 -10.71 20.78
C ASN A 126 19.24 -9.49 20.96
N SER A 127 19.35 -8.50 20.08
CA SER A 127 18.49 -7.31 20.10
C SER A 127 17.02 -7.70 19.86
N LEU A 128 16.75 -8.59 18.91
CA LEU A 128 15.42 -9.08 18.62
C LEU A 128 14.84 -9.93 19.76
N VAL A 129 15.66 -10.75 20.44
CA VAL A 129 15.23 -11.48 21.63
C VAL A 129 14.80 -10.51 22.75
N ARG A 130 15.56 -9.43 22.98
CA ARG A 130 15.19 -8.38 23.95
C ARG A 130 13.88 -7.70 23.56
N LEU A 131 13.75 -7.30 22.30
CA LEU A 131 12.54 -6.66 21.78
C LEU A 131 11.31 -7.57 21.92
N GLY A 132 11.43 -8.84 21.56
CA GLY A 132 10.33 -9.82 21.71
C GLY A 132 9.93 -10.06 23.16
N LYS A 133 10.88 -10.15 24.08
CA LYS A 133 10.59 -10.27 25.51
C LYS A 133 9.86 -9.04 26.02
N SER A 134 10.31 -7.83 25.66
CA SER A 134 9.68 -6.58 26.06
C SER A 134 8.26 -6.45 25.51
N ALA A 135 8.01 -6.84 24.25
CA ALA A 135 6.68 -6.88 23.68
C ALA A 135 5.76 -7.87 24.42
N ALA A 136 6.28 -9.06 24.77
CA ALA A 136 5.52 -10.10 25.44
C ALA A 136 5.07 -9.69 26.86
N THR A 137 5.86 -8.91 27.58
CA THR A 137 5.49 -8.46 28.95
C THR A 137 4.25 -7.54 28.95
N MET A 138 3.97 -6.87 27.86
CA MET A 138 2.82 -5.96 27.74
C MET A 138 1.51 -6.68 27.34
N LEU A 139 1.58 -7.94 26.89
CA LEU A 139 0.39 -8.68 26.48
C LEU A 139 -0.57 -8.94 27.64
N GLY A 140 -1.86 -8.63 27.43
CA GLY A 140 -2.90 -8.88 28.41
C GLY A 140 -2.88 -7.95 29.63
N THR A 141 -2.06 -6.89 29.60
CA THR A 141 -1.93 -5.91 30.69
C THR A 141 -2.25 -4.50 30.16
N LYS A 142 -2.35 -3.54 31.08
CA LYS A 142 -2.27 -2.12 30.76
C LYS A 142 -0.81 -1.70 30.95
N PRO A 143 -0.03 -1.48 29.89
CA PRO A 143 1.40 -1.19 30.02
C PRO A 143 1.67 0.04 30.88
N LEU A 144 2.68 -0.05 31.74
CA LEU A 144 3.18 1.07 32.51
C LEU A 144 4.19 1.88 31.70
N PHE A 145 4.38 3.15 32.05
CA PHE A 145 5.34 4.02 31.38
C PHE A 145 6.74 3.40 31.23
N ASN A 146 7.26 2.80 32.32
CA ASN A 146 8.58 2.17 32.28
C ASN A 146 8.67 0.96 31.34
N GLU A 147 7.57 0.21 31.16
CA GLU A 147 7.53 -0.92 30.20
C GLU A 147 7.58 -0.40 28.76
N LEU A 148 6.90 0.71 28.47
CA LEU A 148 6.99 1.37 27.16
C LEU A 148 8.40 1.91 26.90
N VAL A 149 9.05 2.50 27.90
CA VAL A 149 10.45 2.99 27.82
C VAL A 149 11.40 1.84 27.55
N GLU A 150 11.27 0.70 28.26
CA GLU A 150 12.11 -0.49 28.02
C GLU A 150 11.87 -1.08 26.61
N PHE A 151 10.61 -1.08 26.16
CA PHE A 151 10.31 -1.49 24.79
C PHE A 151 10.96 -0.55 23.78
N ALA A 152 10.83 0.77 23.93
CA ALA A 152 11.42 1.75 23.02
C ALA A 152 12.96 1.64 22.98
N ARG A 153 13.59 1.36 24.11
CA ARG A 153 15.05 1.09 24.18
C ARG A 153 15.43 -0.15 23.39
N ALA A 154 14.73 -1.27 23.62
CA ALA A 154 14.97 -2.51 22.88
C ALA A 154 14.69 -2.35 21.36
N TYR A 155 13.69 -1.54 21.00
CA TYR A 155 13.35 -1.20 19.63
C TYR A 155 14.49 -0.43 18.93
N LEU A 156 15.05 0.60 19.61
CA LEU A 156 16.19 1.36 19.07
C LEU A 156 17.44 0.51 18.93
N ASP A 157 17.73 -0.37 19.91
CA ASP A 157 18.83 -1.33 19.83
C ASP A 157 18.67 -2.25 18.61
N ALA A 158 17.44 -2.72 18.34
CA ALA A 158 17.17 -3.61 17.21
C ALA A 158 17.25 -2.87 15.86
N ILE A 159 16.78 -1.63 15.75
CA ILE A 159 16.96 -0.79 14.55
C ILE A 159 18.46 -0.58 14.27
N HIS A 160 19.24 -0.27 15.30
CA HIS A 160 20.69 -0.09 15.17
C HIS A 160 21.37 -1.37 14.69
N ALA A 161 21.08 -2.51 15.32
CA ALA A 161 21.63 -3.80 14.95
C ALA A 161 21.21 -4.25 13.53
N ALA A 162 20.07 -3.77 13.02
CA ALA A 162 19.61 -3.97 11.65
C ALA A 162 20.22 -2.98 10.64
N GLU A 163 21.06 -2.06 11.08
CA GLU A 163 21.68 -0.99 10.26
C GLU A 163 20.65 -0.11 9.54
N LEU A 164 19.50 0.16 10.19
CA LEU A 164 18.42 0.98 9.65
C LEU A 164 18.47 2.40 10.23
N ALA A 165 18.01 3.37 9.46
CA ALA A 165 17.82 4.75 9.90
C ALA A 165 16.41 4.92 10.49
N PHE A 166 16.30 5.26 11.78
CA PHE A 166 15.02 5.41 12.46
C PHE A 166 14.12 6.46 11.79
N SER A 167 14.69 7.59 11.35
CA SER A 167 13.94 8.63 10.63
C SER A 167 13.36 8.12 9.30
N GLU A 168 14.06 7.26 8.59
CA GLU A 168 13.58 6.68 7.33
C GLU A 168 12.46 5.68 7.59
N VAL A 169 12.62 4.80 8.59
CA VAL A 169 11.56 3.88 9.05
C VAL A 169 10.28 4.66 9.36
N ALA A 170 10.37 5.76 10.11
CA ALA A 170 9.19 6.57 10.45
C ALA A 170 8.55 7.22 9.22
N ARG A 171 9.34 7.76 8.27
CA ARG A 171 8.83 8.38 7.03
C ARG A 171 8.14 7.36 6.11
N LEU A 172 8.76 6.19 5.93
CA LEU A 172 8.18 5.10 5.14
C LEU A 172 6.87 4.61 5.74
N ASN A 173 6.81 4.49 7.07
CA ASN A 173 5.59 4.10 7.77
C ASN A 173 4.46 5.13 7.59
N ILE A 174 4.74 6.43 7.71
CA ILE A 174 3.76 7.48 7.43
C ILE A 174 3.20 7.32 6.00
N LYS A 175 4.09 7.20 5.02
CA LYS A 175 3.69 7.06 3.60
C LYS A 175 2.80 5.84 3.41
N LYS A 176 3.20 4.69 3.95
CA LYS A 176 2.45 3.42 3.89
C LYS A 176 1.08 3.54 4.57
N ALA A 177 1.05 3.97 5.84
CA ALA A 177 -0.18 4.04 6.62
C ALA A 177 -1.19 5.01 6.00
N ARG A 178 -0.75 6.22 5.62
CA ARG A 178 -1.61 7.19 4.93
C ARG A 178 -2.13 6.65 3.60
N GLY A 179 -1.23 6.09 2.78
CA GLY A 179 -1.58 5.58 1.46
C GLY A 179 -2.54 4.38 1.48
N ALA A 180 -2.56 3.60 2.58
CA ALA A 180 -3.44 2.44 2.74
C ALA A 180 -4.80 2.77 3.38
N PHE A 181 -4.86 3.78 4.25
CA PHE A 181 -6.03 3.99 5.09
C PHE A 181 -6.75 5.33 4.91
N LEU A 182 -6.10 6.34 4.29
CA LEU A 182 -6.69 7.66 4.11
C LEU A 182 -7.03 7.94 2.65
N GLU A 183 -8.15 8.63 2.44
CA GLU A 183 -8.45 9.16 1.11
C GLU A 183 -7.33 10.12 0.67
N PRO A 184 -6.82 9.96 -0.57
CA PRO A 184 -5.75 10.82 -1.08
C PRO A 184 -6.22 12.27 -1.18
N LYS A 185 -5.40 13.19 -0.69
CA LYS A 185 -5.60 14.62 -0.88
C LYS A 185 -5.08 15.06 -2.25
N ALA A 186 -5.41 16.27 -2.67
CA ALA A 186 -4.94 16.82 -3.94
C ALA A 186 -3.39 16.78 -4.07
N GLU A 187 -2.68 17.00 -2.95
CA GLU A 187 -1.22 16.91 -2.89
C GLU A 187 -0.69 15.49 -3.14
N ASP A 188 -1.40 14.46 -2.70
CA ASP A 188 -1.04 13.05 -2.89
C ASP A 188 -1.29 12.58 -4.33
N LEU A 189 -2.06 13.33 -5.11
CA LEU A 189 -2.38 13.05 -6.51
C LEU A 189 -1.44 13.73 -7.52
N ILE A 190 -0.56 14.62 -7.04
CA ILE A 190 0.42 15.31 -7.89
C ILE A 190 1.36 14.29 -8.53
N GLY A 191 1.48 14.35 -9.86
CA GLY A 191 2.35 13.44 -10.62
C GLY A 191 1.76 12.05 -10.87
N LEU A 192 0.47 11.84 -10.56
CA LEU A 192 -0.28 10.62 -10.89
C LEU A 192 -1.07 10.75 -12.22
N ASP A 193 -0.85 11.80 -12.99
CA ASP A 193 -1.21 11.86 -14.40
C ASP A 193 0.01 11.48 -15.24
N PHE A 194 0.08 10.21 -15.63
CA PHE A 194 1.21 9.64 -16.38
C PHE A 194 1.21 10.06 -17.84
N ASP A 195 0.17 10.77 -18.29
CA ASP A 195 0.00 11.23 -19.66
C ASP A 195 0.44 12.69 -19.87
N CYS A 196 0.83 13.38 -18.80
CA CYS A 196 1.24 14.76 -18.85
C CYS A 196 2.41 14.96 -19.82
N GLY A 197 2.21 15.80 -20.84
CA GLY A 197 3.22 16.13 -21.84
C GLY A 197 3.21 15.28 -23.12
N TYR A 198 2.36 14.25 -23.21
CA TYR A 198 2.15 13.48 -24.44
C TYR A 198 1.06 14.12 -25.32
N SER A 199 1.06 13.81 -26.61
CA SER A 199 0.00 14.21 -27.54
C SER A 199 -1.34 13.49 -27.22
N GLU A 200 -2.45 14.05 -27.67
CA GLU A 200 -3.80 13.54 -27.35
C GLU A 200 -4.00 12.08 -27.79
N ASP A 201 -3.40 11.68 -28.91
CA ASP A 201 -3.44 10.32 -29.45
C ASP A 201 -2.56 9.30 -28.67
N GLU A 202 -1.74 9.79 -27.75
CA GLU A 202 -0.93 8.98 -26.81
C GLU A 202 -1.44 9.05 -25.37
N GLN A 203 -2.48 9.85 -25.11
CA GLN A 203 -3.12 9.93 -23.78
C GLN A 203 -4.29 8.98 -23.67
N LEU A 204 -4.50 8.41 -22.49
CA LEU A 204 -5.78 7.77 -22.16
C LEU A 204 -6.88 8.85 -22.17
N PRO A 205 -8.03 8.63 -22.84
CA PRO A 205 -9.11 9.62 -22.88
C PRO A 205 -9.59 10.03 -21.48
N LYS A 206 -9.87 11.32 -21.28
CA LYS A 206 -10.40 11.84 -20.02
C LYS A 206 -11.77 11.23 -19.67
N LEU A 207 -12.60 11.08 -20.70
CA LEU A 207 -13.88 10.38 -20.62
C LEU A 207 -13.89 9.24 -21.63
N LEU A 208 -14.04 8.01 -21.16
CA LEU A 208 -14.08 6.83 -21.99
C LEU A 208 -15.42 6.11 -21.78
N LYS A 209 -16.19 5.94 -22.85
CA LYS A 209 -17.48 5.25 -22.83
C LYS A 209 -17.40 3.97 -23.66
N ILE A 210 -17.40 2.83 -23.00
CA ILE A 210 -17.27 1.50 -23.61
C ILE A 210 -18.58 0.73 -23.46
N LYS A 211 -19.05 0.17 -24.58
CA LYS A 211 -20.16 -0.78 -24.54
C LYS A 211 -19.63 -2.20 -24.40
N ILE A 212 -20.07 -2.91 -23.38
CA ILE A 212 -19.83 -4.34 -23.22
C ILE A 212 -21.12 -5.07 -23.58
N SER A 213 -21.02 -6.13 -24.38
CA SER A 213 -22.20 -6.89 -24.78
C SER A 213 -21.88 -8.37 -24.92
N GLN A 214 -22.71 -9.23 -24.29
CA GLN A 214 -22.66 -10.67 -24.53
C GLN A 214 -23.55 -11.02 -25.72
N ARG A 215 -23.01 -11.78 -26.64
CA ARG A 215 -23.79 -12.31 -27.79
C ARG A 215 -24.30 -13.73 -27.53
N ARG A 216 -25.17 -14.24 -28.43
CA ARG A 216 -25.73 -15.60 -28.35
C ARG A 216 -24.65 -16.69 -28.27
N SER A 217 -23.44 -16.43 -28.74
CA SER A 217 -22.28 -17.35 -28.60
C SER A 217 -21.76 -17.49 -27.16
N GLY A 218 -22.29 -16.71 -26.20
CA GLY A 218 -21.78 -16.63 -24.84
C GLY A 218 -20.54 -15.74 -24.68
N LYS A 219 -19.95 -15.23 -25.77
CA LYS A 219 -18.76 -14.39 -25.74
C LYS A 219 -19.09 -12.95 -25.44
N SER A 220 -18.23 -12.27 -24.70
CA SER A 220 -18.26 -10.83 -24.45
C SER A 220 -17.51 -10.07 -25.55
N TYR A 221 -17.99 -8.88 -25.88
CA TYR A 221 -17.43 -8.00 -26.90
C TYR A 221 -17.38 -6.57 -26.35
N LEU A 222 -16.28 -5.88 -26.64
CA LEU A 222 -16.12 -4.46 -26.35
C LEU A 222 -16.31 -3.61 -27.61
N GLN A 223 -16.98 -2.46 -27.42
CA GLN A 223 -17.14 -1.46 -28.48
C GLN A 223 -16.81 -0.06 -27.97
N LEU A 224 -15.95 0.63 -28.69
CA LEU A 224 -15.65 2.03 -28.54
C LEU A 224 -16.17 2.80 -29.78
N ASN A 225 -17.01 3.80 -29.58
CA ASN A 225 -17.60 4.58 -30.69
C ASN A 225 -18.22 3.71 -31.81
N GLY A 226 -18.85 2.58 -31.42
CA GLY A 226 -19.47 1.65 -32.35
C GLY A 226 -18.52 0.64 -33.00
N VAL A 227 -17.20 0.77 -32.82
CA VAL A 227 -16.17 -0.13 -33.36
C VAL A 227 -15.82 -1.18 -32.31
N PHE A 228 -15.74 -2.45 -32.73
CA PHE A 228 -15.24 -3.52 -31.85
C PHE A 228 -13.75 -3.34 -31.62
N ILE A 229 -13.34 -3.45 -30.35
CA ILE A 229 -11.94 -3.42 -29.92
C ILE A 229 -11.62 -4.72 -29.18
N GLY A 230 -10.38 -5.19 -29.34
CA GLY A 230 -9.94 -6.46 -28.74
C GLY A 230 -10.63 -7.69 -29.32
N ASP A 231 -10.31 -8.85 -28.78
CA ASP A 231 -10.85 -10.14 -29.16
C ASP A 231 -12.10 -10.47 -28.34
N PRO A 232 -13.02 -11.31 -28.90
CA PRO A 232 -14.18 -11.78 -28.17
C PRO A 232 -13.78 -12.70 -27.00
N LEU A 233 -14.19 -12.38 -25.78
CA LEU A 233 -13.77 -13.05 -24.55
C LEU A 233 -14.72 -14.15 -24.12
N THR A 234 -14.16 -15.19 -23.52
CA THR A 234 -14.87 -16.27 -22.79
C THR A 234 -14.37 -16.29 -21.34
N ASP A 235 -15.01 -17.09 -20.50
CA ASP A 235 -14.54 -17.24 -19.10
C ASP A 235 -13.23 -18.03 -19.00
N ASN A 236 -12.81 -18.69 -20.08
CA ASN A 236 -11.60 -19.53 -20.14
C ASN A 236 -11.56 -20.65 -19.07
N ILE A 237 -12.73 -21.05 -18.55
CA ILE A 237 -12.91 -22.08 -17.54
C ILE A 237 -14.23 -22.84 -17.77
N ALA A 238 -14.31 -24.10 -17.35
CA ALA A 238 -15.51 -24.93 -17.55
C ALA A 238 -16.73 -24.39 -16.80
N ASP A 239 -16.56 -24.07 -15.52
CA ASP A 239 -17.62 -23.47 -14.70
C ASP A 239 -17.59 -21.94 -14.85
N GLN A 240 -18.51 -21.42 -15.67
CA GLN A 240 -18.55 -20.02 -16.03
C GLN A 240 -18.76 -19.12 -14.79
N ASP A 241 -17.80 -18.23 -14.54
CA ASP A 241 -17.81 -17.32 -13.39
C ASP A 241 -18.01 -15.85 -13.76
N GLY A 242 -18.00 -15.52 -15.05
CA GLY A 242 -18.17 -14.18 -15.59
C GLY A 242 -16.87 -13.49 -15.95
N TYR A 243 -15.71 -14.18 -15.86
CA TYR A 243 -14.39 -13.60 -16.20
C TYR A 243 -14.35 -13.00 -17.62
N ARG A 244 -15.22 -13.44 -18.54
CA ARG A 244 -15.40 -12.83 -19.88
C ARG A 244 -15.70 -11.33 -19.87
N PHE A 245 -16.00 -10.77 -18.71
CA PHE A 245 -16.24 -9.34 -18.50
C PHE A 245 -15.10 -8.63 -17.77
N HIS A 246 -13.92 -9.26 -17.64
CA HIS A 246 -12.80 -8.75 -16.85
C HIS A 246 -12.22 -7.43 -17.35
N ASP A 247 -12.45 -7.07 -18.63
CA ASP A 247 -12.04 -5.76 -19.15
C ASP A 247 -12.59 -4.57 -18.34
N VAL A 248 -13.68 -4.77 -17.57
CA VAL A 248 -14.19 -3.77 -16.61
C VAL A 248 -13.12 -3.34 -15.62
N PHE A 249 -12.24 -4.26 -15.20
CA PHE A 249 -11.19 -3.96 -14.22
C PHE A 249 -10.09 -3.11 -14.85
N HIS A 250 -9.68 -3.40 -16.09
CA HIS A 250 -8.77 -2.55 -16.84
C HIS A 250 -9.33 -1.13 -17.03
N LEU A 251 -10.64 -1.03 -17.29
CA LEU A 251 -11.33 0.26 -17.38
C LEU A 251 -11.37 1.00 -16.03
N ALA A 252 -11.49 0.28 -14.91
CA ALA A 252 -11.39 0.88 -13.58
C ALA A 252 -9.98 1.42 -13.31
N TYR A 253 -8.94 0.72 -13.76
CA TYR A 253 -7.55 1.20 -13.64
C TYR A 253 -7.34 2.45 -14.50
N VAL A 254 -7.89 2.52 -15.71
CA VAL A 254 -7.90 3.75 -16.52
C VAL A 254 -8.52 4.90 -15.77
N ALA A 255 -9.73 4.69 -15.25
CA ALA A 255 -10.52 5.76 -14.64
C ALA A 255 -9.88 6.30 -13.34
N ILE A 256 -9.38 5.40 -12.48
CA ILE A 256 -9.01 5.73 -11.10
C ILE A 256 -7.51 5.86 -10.92
N LEU A 257 -6.73 4.97 -11.55
CA LEU A 257 -5.27 4.98 -11.43
C LEU A 257 -4.58 5.77 -12.55
N HIS A 258 -5.31 6.12 -13.62
CA HIS A 258 -4.79 6.71 -14.86
C HIS A 258 -3.75 5.82 -15.55
N TRP A 259 -3.88 4.51 -15.38
CA TRP A 259 -2.95 3.52 -15.88
C TRP A 259 -3.68 2.30 -16.42
N SER A 260 -3.37 1.87 -17.61
CA SER A 260 -3.69 0.56 -18.17
C SER A 260 -2.95 0.35 -19.49
N PRO A 261 -1.82 -0.34 -19.49
CA PRO A 261 -1.16 -0.78 -20.72
C PRO A 261 -2.05 -1.64 -21.62
N VAL A 262 -2.97 -2.43 -21.05
CA VAL A 262 -3.96 -3.24 -21.79
C VAL A 262 -4.88 -2.33 -22.60
N ILE A 263 -5.55 -1.37 -21.99
CA ILE A 263 -6.48 -0.47 -22.69
C ILE A 263 -5.72 0.42 -23.68
N ARG A 264 -4.51 0.92 -23.36
CA ARG A 264 -3.66 1.65 -24.31
C ARG A 264 -3.40 0.84 -25.58
N ALA A 265 -3.10 -0.44 -25.43
CA ALA A 265 -2.89 -1.33 -26.58
C ALA A 265 -4.17 -1.52 -27.40
N LEU A 266 -5.31 -1.73 -26.74
CA LEU A 266 -6.61 -1.94 -27.40
C LEU A 266 -7.07 -0.72 -28.20
N ILE A 267 -6.95 0.48 -27.65
CA ILE A 267 -7.40 1.73 -28.29
C ILE A 267 -6.31 2.43 -29.11
N LYS A 268 -5.08 1.86 -29.16
CA LYS A 268 -3.92 2.35 -29.92
C LYS A 268 -3.32 3.67 -29.38
N HIS A 269 -3.40 3.91 -28.09
CA HIS A 269 -2.88 5.10 -27.40
C HIS A 269 -1.59 4.84 -26.60
N LYS A 270 -0.71 3.97 -27.12
CA LYS A 270 0.63 3.78 -26.54
C LYS A 270 1.52 5.01 -26.75
N ARG A 271 2.34 5.35 -25.76
CA ARG A 271 3.20 6.56 -25.75
C ARG A 271 4.48 6.36 -26.58
N LYS A 272 4.32 6.12 -27.88
CA LYS A 272 5.38 5.76 -28.83
C LYS A 272 6.38 6.88 -29.09
N SER A 273 6.00 8.14 -28.87
CA SER A 273 6.92 9.28 -28.96
C SER A 273 8.08 9.20 -27.95
N ASN A 274 7.91 8.42 -26.88
CA ASN A 274 8.94 8.11 -25.91
C ASN A 274 9.24 6.61 -25.92
N ALA A 275 10.25 6.20 -26.66
CA ALA A 275 10.60 4.79 -26.84
C ALA A 275 10.84 4.04 -25.51
N LYS A 276 11.41 4.70 -24.52
CA LYS A 276 11.62 4.10 -23.19
C LYS A 276 10.29 3.86 -22.47
N CYS A 277 9.38 4.83 -22.52
CA CYS A 277 8.06 4.69 -21.90
C CYS A 277 7.23 3.61 -22.62
N ASP A 278 7.22 3.59 -23.96
CA ASP A 278 6.53 2.55 -24.74
C ASP A 278 7.06 1.16 -24.37
N GLU A 279 8.38 1.00 -24.28
CA GLU A 279 9.00 -0.29 -23.93
C GLU A 279 8.69 -0.71 -22.49
N GLU A 280 8.92 0.17 -21.52
CA GLU A 280 8.90 -0.18 -20.08
C GLU A 280 7.50 -0.14 -19.46
N GLN A 281 6.61 0.75 -19.96
CA GLN A 281 5.32 1.03 -19.29
C GLN A 281 4.10 0.63 -20.13
N ASP A 282 4.19 0.61 -21.46
CA ASP A 282 3.04 0.40 -22.34
C ASP A 282 3.12 -0.91 -23.14
N SER A 283 4.24 -1.65 -23.07
CA SER A 283 4.47 -2.84 -23.89
C SER A 283 4.33 -4.16 -23.14
N GLY A 284 4.73 -5.26 -23.79
CA GLY A 284 4.39 -6.62 -23.45
C GLY A 284 4.47 -7.01 -21.98
N ARG A 285 5.57 -6.65 -21.26
CA ARG A 285 5.71 -6.99 -19.85
C ARG A 285 4.68 -6.27 -18.97
N ALA A 286 4.43 -4.97 -19.20
CA ALA A 286 3.45 -4.20 -18.45
C ALA A 286 2.03 -4.74 -18.67
N ILE A 287 1.70 -5.12 -19.92
CA ILE A 287 0.42 -5.79 -20.26
C ILE A 287 0.29 -7.12 -19.49
N VAL A 288 1.32 -7.97 -19.51
CA VAL A 288 1.29 -9.26 -18.79
C VAL A 288 1.14 -9.07 -17.28
N VAL A 289 1.77 -8.05 -16.71
CA VAL A 289 1.63 -7.74 -15.27
C VAL A 289 0.20 -7.30 -14.95
N GLU A 290 -0.39 -6.40 -15.75
CA GLU A 290 -1.77 -5.96 -15.55
C GLU A 290 -2.77 -7.10 -15.68
N GLU A 291 -2.66 -7.93 -16.73
CA GLU A 291 -3.49 -9.11 -16.95
C GLU A 291 -3.35 -10.14 -15.82
N GLY A 292 -2.11 -10.45 -15.44
CA GLY A 292 -1.83 -11.41 -14.37
C GLY A 292 -2.37 -10.93 -13.02
N LEU A 293 -2.20 -9.64 -12.73
CA LEU A 293 -2.74 -9.01 -11.53
C LEU A 293 -4.27 -9.07 -11.51
N THR A 294 -4.91 -8.72 -12.63
CA THR A 294 -6.36 -8.74 -12.80
C THR A 294 -6.93 -10.15 -12.58
N ALA A 295 -6.32 -11.16 -13.19
CA ALA A 295 -6.72 -12.57 -13.01
C ALA A 295 -6.55 -13.05 -11.57
N TRP A 296 -5.45 -12.66 -10.92
CA TRP A 296 -5.19 -13.00 -9.53
C TRP A 296 -6.20 -12.35 -8.57
N ILE A 297 -6.46 -11.03 -8.75
CA ILE A 297 -7.49 -10.33 -7.95
C ILE A 297 -8.86 -10.97 -8.15
N PHE A 298 -9.21 -11.33 -9.39
CA PHE A 298 -10.48 -11.99 -9.68
C PHE A 298 -10.63 -13.32 -8.92
N THR A 299 -9.57 -14.12 -8.86
CA THR A 299 -9.56 -15.37 -8.07
C THR A 299 -9.83 -15.10 -6.59
N LYS A 300 -9.21 -14.06 -6.01
CA LYS A 300 -9.45 -13.66 -4.62
C LYS A 300 -10.85 -13.07 -4.40
N ALA A 301 -11.34 -12.30 -5.35
CA ALA A 301 -12.67 -11.72 -5.30
C ALA A 301 -13.79 -12.76 -5.25
N LYS A 302 -13.62 -13.92 -5.89
CA LYS A 302 -14.57 -15.03 -5.81
C LYS A 302 -14.78 -15.49 -4.36
N GLU A 303 -13.70 -15.60 -3.58
CA GLU A 303 -13.75 -15.99 -2.17
C GLU A 303 -14.46 -14.91 -1.31
N LEU A 304 -14.54 -13.69 -1.80
CA LEU A 304 -15.11 -12.51 -1.13
C LEU A 304 -16.47 -12.07 -1.73
N ASN A 305 -17.15 -12.96 -2.43
CA ASN A 305 -18.41 -12.67 -3.15
C ASN A 305 -18.29 -11.43 -4.06
N PHE A 306 -17.18 -11.32 -4.79
CA PHE A 306 -16.87 -10.20 -5.68
C PHE A 306 -16.99 -8.84 -4.98
N PHE A 307 -16.57 -8.75 -3.73
CA PHE A 307 -16.62 -7.57 -2.86
C PHE A 307 -18.03 -6.97 -2.66
N GLU A 308 -19.10 -7.76 -2.82
CA GLU A 308 -20.45 -7.28 -2.59
C GLU A 308 -20.66 -6.91 -1.12
N GLY A 309 -21.12 -5.67 -0.87
CA GLY A 309 -21.36 -5.15 0.46
C GLY A 309 -20.09 -4.86 1.28
N GLN A 310 -18.91 -4.94 0.67
CA GLN A 310 -17.65 -4.61 1.34
C GLN A 310 -17.27 -3.15 1.11
N GLU A 311 -16.82 -2.50 2.18
CA GLU A 311 -16.31 -1.13 2.15
C GLU A 311 -14.77 -1.07 1.99
N ARG A 312 -14.10 -2.22 2.09
CA ARG A 312 -12.64 -2.31 2.05
C ARG A 312 -12.15 -3.56 1.34
N VAL A 313 -10.97 -3.45 0.74
CA VAL A 313 -10.21 -4.57 0.21
C VAL A 313 -9.24 -5.06 1.29
N PRO A 314 -9.13 -6.38 1.55
CA PRO A 314 -8.15 -6.92 2.50
C PRO A 314 -6.74 -6.40 2.23
N LEU A 315 -6.05 -5.92 3.29
CA LEU A 315 -4.72 -5.31 3.16
C LEU A 315 -3.70 -6.27 2.50
N GLY A 316 -3.83 -7.58 2.72
CA GLY A 316 -2.99 -8.58 2.07
C GLY A 316 -3.10 -8.57 0.55
N ILE A 317 -4.30 -8.30 0.00
CA ILE A 317 -4.48 -8.14 -1.45
C ILE A 317 -3.75 -6.87 -1.92
N LEU A 318 -3.91 -5.75 -1.20
CA LEU A 318 -3.27 -4.48 -1.55
C LEU A 318 -1.74 -4.58 -1.46
N LYS A 319 -1.17 -5.28 -0.49
CA LYS A 319 0.27 -5.54 -0.39
C LYS A 319 0.79 -6.34 -1.58
N THR A 320 0.09 -7.40 -1.98
CA THR A 320 0.47 -8.19 -3.17
C THR A 320 0.41 -7.35 -4.45
N ILE A 321 -0.58 -6.45 -4.58
CA ILE A 321 -0.65 -5.51 -5.71
C ILE A 321 0.63 -4.67 -5.78
N SER A 322 1.10 -4.12 -4.65
CA SER A 322 2.35 -3.33 -4.61
C SER A 322 3.55 -4.11 -5.13
N GLU A 323 3.62 -5.41 -4.83
CA GLU A 323 4.70 -6.29 -5.32
C GLU A 323 4.60 -6.49 -6.84
N PHE A 324 3.40 -6.71 -7.38
CA PHE A 324 3.17 -6.89 -8.82
C PHE A 324 3.56 -5.65 -9.63
N VAL A 325 3.25 -4.46 -9.13
CA VAL A 325 3.44 -3.21 -9.85
C VAL A 325 4.77 -2.51 -9.55
N SER A 326 5.64 -3.16 -8.78
CA SER A 326 6.97 -2.63 -8.46
C SER A 326 7.78 -2.37 -9.73
N GLY A 327 8.34 -1.16 -9.84
CA GLY A 327 9.08 -0.68 -11.01
C GLY A 327 8.22 -0.10 -12.14
N TYR A 328 6.88 -0.14 -12.02
CA TYR A 328 5.98 0.54 -12.95
C TYR A 328 5.55 1.90 -12.42
N GLU A 329 5.17 2.82 -13.33
CA GLU A 329 4.75 4.18 -12.93
C GLU A 329 3.58 4.18 -11.94
N VAL A 330 2.68 3.20 -12.03
CA VAL A 330 1.52 3.02 -11.16
C VAL A 330 1.87 2.63 -9.72
N GLU A 331 3.09 2.20 -9.45
CA GLU A 331 3.61 1.99 -8.07
C GLU A 331 3.48 3.25 -7.20
N LYS A 332 3.48 4.44 -7.85
CA LYS A 332 3.30 5.72 -7.14
C LYS A 332 1.89 5.92 -6.60
N CYS A 333 0.91 5.20 -7.13
CA CYS A 333 -0.48 5.33 -6.68
C CYS A 333 -0.65 4.80 -5.25
N PRO A 334 -1.25 5.61 -4.34
CA PRO A 334 -1.60 5.14 -3.00
C PRO A 334 -2.47 3.89 -3.06
N LEU A 335 -2.30 2.97 -2.11
CA LEU A 335 -3.11 1.75 -2.01
C LEU A 335 -4.62 2.03 -1.92
N LYS A 336 -4.99 3.18 -1.36
CA LYS A 336 -6.38 3.62 -1.30
C LYS A 336 -7.01 3.86 -2.67
N LEU A 337 -6.24 4.28 -3.67
CA LEU A 337 -6.72 4.35 -5.06
C LEU A 337 -6.90 2.97 -5.67
N TRP A 338 -6.04 2.01 -5.34
CA TRP A 338 -6.21 0.62 -5.75
C TRP A 338 -7.47 0.01 -5.11
N GLU A 339 -7.69 0.24 -3.81
CA GLU A 339 -8.91 -0.17 -3.11
C GLU A 339 -10.14 0.37 -3.83
N LYS A 340 -10.15 1.68 -4.14
CA LYS A 340 -11.24 2.33 -4.87
C LYS A 340 -11.45 1.69 -6.25
N ALA A 341 -10.37 1.48 -7.03
CA ALA A 341 -10.45 0.89 -8.36
C ALA A 341 -11.04 -0.53 -8.32
N ILE A 342 -10.66 -1.32 -7.33
CA ILE A 342 -11.20 -2.66 -7.13
C ILE A 342 -12.69 -2.59 -6.75
N LEU A 343 -13.05 -1.85 -5.72
CA LEU A 343 -14.43 -1.83 -5.23
C LEU A 343 -15.42 -1.29 -6.27
N GLU A 344 -15.10 -0.15 -6.91
CA GLU A 344 -15.94 0.42 -7.97
C GLU A 344 -15.95 -0.45 -9.23
N GLY A 345 -14.80 -1.01 -9.63
CA GLY A 345 -14.70 -1.92 -10.76
C GLY A 345 -15.55 -3.17 -10.57
N TYR A 346 -15.54 -3.78 -9.37
CA TYR A 346 -16.36 -4.94 -9.06
C TYR A 346 -17.85 -4.61 -8.92
N GLU A 347 -18.21 -3.40 -8.50
CA GLU A 347 -19.61 -2.95 -8.54
C GLU A 347 -20.12 -2.91 -9.98
N VAL A 348 -19.36 -2.29 -10.90
CA VAL A 348 -19.71 -2.27 -12.33
C VAL A 348 -19.73 -3.68 -12.92
N PHE A 349 -18.76 -4.52 -12.57
CA PHE A 349 -18.70 -5.93 -13.02
C PHE A 349 -19.96 -6.70 -12.63
N ARG A 350 -20.45 -6.57 -11.38
CA ARG A 350 -21.70 -7.24 -10.95
C ARG A 350 -22.89 -6.80 -11.79
N GLN A 351 -23.00 -5.49 -12.12
CA GLN A 351 -24.06 -4.97 -12.98
C GLN A 351 -23.96 -5.52 -14.41
N ILE A 352 -22.76 -5.54 -15.00
CA ILE A 352 -22.50 -6.09 -16.34
C ILE A 352 -22.83 -7.58 -16.37
N LYS A 353 -22.45 -8.34 -15.35
CA LYS A 353 -22.71 -9.78 -15.24
C LYS A 353 -24.21 -10.07 -15.16
N ILE A 354 -24.97 -9.35 -14.34
CA ILE A 354 -26.43 -9.55 -14.19
C ILE A 354 -27.16 -9.20 -15.49
N ASN A 355 -26.75 -8.16 -16.20
CA ASN A 355 -27.43 -7.66 -17.39
C ASN A 355 -26.84 -8.23 -18.70
N ASN A 356 -25.83 -9.09 -18.65
CA ASN A 356 -25.07 -9.62 -19.81
C ASN A 356 -24.56 -8.50 -20.73
N GLY A 357 -24.19 -7.36 -20.14
CA GLY A 357 -23.66 -6.19 -20.84
C GLY A 357 -24.17 -4.89 -20.29
N GLY A 358 -23.77 -3.79 -20.93
CA GLY A 358 -24.09 -2.43 -20.53
C GLY A 358 -23.08 -1.44 -21.06
N TRP A 359 -23.22 -0.20 -20.67
CA TRP A 359 -22.23 0.82 -20.87
C TRP A 359 -21.38 0.98 -19.61
N VAL A 360 -20.07 1.07 -19.81
CA VAL A 360 -19.10 1.43 -18.77
C VAL A 360 -18.58 2.81 -19.07
N ILE A 361 -18.74 3.72 -18.11
CA ILE A 361 -18.32 5.11 -18.20
C ILE A 361 -17.14 5.31 -17.26
N CYS A 362 -15.99 5.63 -17.83
CA CYS A 362 -14.76 5.93 -17.11
C CYS A 362 -14.51 7.43 -17.14
N ASP A 363 -14.46 8.07 -15.99
CA ASP A 363 -14.15 9.48 -15.85
C ASP A 363 -12.84 9.64 -15.08
N ARG A 364 -11.76 10.02 -15.79
CA ARG A 364 -10.43 10.20 -15.21
C ARG A 364 -10.34 11.47 -14.35
N GLU A 365 -11.08 12.52 -14.69
CA GLU A 365 -11.02 13.77 -13.92
C GLU A 365 -11.66 13.58 -12.54
N LEU A 366 -12.77 12.83 -12.48
CA LEU A 366 -13.46 12.49 -11.24
C LEU A 366 -12.90 11.22 -10.56
N ARG A 367 -12.01 10.49 -11.22
CA ARG A 367 -11.52 9.17 -10.79
C ARG A 367 -12.66 8.23 -10.42
N THR A 368 -13.62 8.05 -11.34
CA THR A 368 -14.78 7.20 -11.14
C THR A 368 -15.06 6.30 -12.33
N ILE A 369 -15.62 5.12 -12.05
CA ILE A 369 -16.18 4.22 -13.04
C ILE A 369 -17.63 3.92 -12.69
N ARG A 370 -18.52 3.88 -13.66
CA ARG A 370 -19.93 3.63 -13.42
C ARG A 370 -20.57 2.81 -14.55
N TYR A 371 -21.62 2.10 -14.19
CA TYR A 371 -22.49 1.36 -15.11
C TYR A 371 -23.65 2.22 -15.60
N GLU A 372 -24.00 2.11 -16.90
CA GLU A 372 -25.26 2.58 -17.44
C GLU A 372 -25.94 1.44 -18.23
N SER A 373 -27.22 1.24 -18.01
CA SER A 373 -27.98 0.24 -18.77
C SER A 373 -28.07 0.62 -20.24
N VAL A 374 -28.05 -0.37 -21.12
CA VAL A 374 -28.45 -0.16 -22.53
C VAL A 374 -29.95 0.07 -22.50
N GLY A 375 -30.40 1.28 -22.80
CA GLY A 375 -31.85 1.58 -22.93
C GLY A 375 -32.50 0.52 -23.79
N LYS A 376 -33.69 0.07 -23.35
CA LYS A 376 -34.52 -0.85 -24.12
C LYS A 376 -35.00 -0.25 -25.43
#